data_afb988cdfab5f63d8225634b96e74fb0
#
_entry.id   afb988cdfab5f63d8225634b96e74fb0
#
_cell.length_a   1.000
_cell.length_b   1.000
_cell.length_c   1.000
_cell.angle_alpha   90.00
_cell.angle_beta   90.00
_cell.angle_gamma   90.00
#
_symmetry.space_group_name_H-M   'P 1'
#
loop_
_entity.id
_entity.type
_entity.pdbx_description
1 polymer ?
#
loop_
_entity_poly.entity_id
_entity_poly.type
_entity_poly.pdbx_seq_one_letter_code
_entity_poly.pdbx_strand_id
1 'polypeptide(L)'
;MSVTARIKQKSILKKKLKIDEIINLTGLSYGVSDENFRLIRDEIASHTLLYDETKPARGIELWMDNNDILLSLSLPTSPSEIKMYYDTIAKICNTLKIKKYLRDDEQVNIEDNDKFIKYDEEASIGALEDIKNKTGNAYQRFEIFGIFNPISIGQ
;
A
#
# COMPACT_ATOMS: atom_id res chain seq x y z
N MET A 1 1.44 -6.90 -10.67
CA MET A 1 1.38 -5.46 -10.98
C MET A 1 1.32 -4.69 -9.67
N SER A 2 1.98 -3.56 -9.58
CA SER A 2 1.98 -2.76 -8.36
C SER A 2 1.92 -1.27 -8.70
N VAL A 3 1.42 -0.49 -7.73
CA VAL A 3 1.41 0.98 -7.80
C VAL A 3 2.34 1.47 -6.72
N THR A 4 3.25 2.37 -7.05
CA THR A 4 4.21 2.92 -6.10
C THR A 4 4.02 4.42 -5.97
N ALA A 5 3.91 4.89 -4.74
CA ALA A 5 3.87 6.30 -4.40
C ALA A 5 5.20 6.72 -3.78
N ARG A 6 5.74 7.83 -4.24
CA ARG A 6 6.94 8.44 -3.67
C ARG A 6 6.57 9.82 -3.12
N ILE A 7 6.76 10.00 -1.83
CA ILE A 7 6.49 11.27 -1.14
C ILE A 7 7.84 11.87 -0.77
N LYS A 8 8.16 13.01 -1.36
CA LYS A 8 9.45 13.68 -1.16
C LYS A 8 9.40 14.62 0.03
N GLN A 9 10.30 14.44 0.98
CA GLN A 9 10.44 15.32 2.13
C GLN A 9 11.50 16.38 1.83
N LYS A 10 11.09 17.47 1.18
CA LYS A 10 12.01 18.47 0.61
C LYS A 10 12.47 19.57 1.55
N SER A 11 11.82 19.76 2.68
CA SER A 11 12.15 20.92 3.51
C SER A 11 13.36 20.66 4.39
N ILE A 12 14.40 21.47 4.25
CA ILE A 12 15.57 21.45 5.12
C ILE A 12 15.28 22.06 6.50
N LEU A 13 14.21 22.82 6.63
CA LEU A 13 13.84 23.50 7.87
C LEU A 13 12.86 22.71 8.73
N LYS A 14 12.24 21.66 8.19
CA LYS A 14 11.28 20.84 8.92
C LYS A 14 11.90 19.49 9.29
N LYS A 15 11.52 19.01 10.47
CA LYS A 15 11.88 17.65 10.89
C LYS A 15 11.29 16.66 9.90
N LYS A 16 12.13 15.78 9.37
CA LYS A 16 11.71 14.72 8.47
C LYS A 16 11.15 13.56 9.26
N LEU A 17 10.09 12.95 8.75
CA LEU A 17 9.48 11.76 9.35
C LEU A 17 10.37 10.56 9.12
N LYS A 18 10.54 9.76 10.16
CA LYS A 18 11.20 8.46 10.12
C LYS A 18 10.15 7.36 9.97
N ILE A 19 10.58 6.15 9.65
CA ILE A 19 9.68 5.03 9.39
C ILE A 19 8.73 4.73 10.57
N ASP A 20 9.24 4.74 11.79
CA ASP A 20 8.44 4.53 13.00
C ASP A 20 7.39 5.63 13.20
N GLU A 21 7.75 6.87 12.93
CA GLU A 21 6.83 8.01 13.00
C GLU A 21 5.72 7.90 11.96
N ILE A 22 6.06 7.46 10.75
CA ILE A 22 5.09 7.23 9.68
C ILE A 22 4.10 6.14 10.07
N ILE A 23 4.59 5.03 10.60
CA ILE A 23 3.76 3.92 11.06
C ILE A 23 2.78 4.38 12.13
N ASN A 24 3.28 5.10 13.13
CA ASN A 24 2.44 5.65 14.20
C ASN A 24 1.36 6.60 13.65
N LEU A 25 1.74 7.43 12.68
CA LEU A 25 0.82 8.36 12.03
C LEU A 25 -0.33 7.65 11.33
N THR A 26 -0.07 6.51 10.70
CA THR A 26 -1.09 5.76 9.95
C THR A 26 -2.11 5.11 10.86
N GLY A 27 -1.72 4.74 12.08
CA GLY A 27 -2.57 3.98 13.00
C GLY A 27 -2.85 2.55 12.54
N LEU A 28 -2.15 2.08 11.50
CA LEU A 28 -2.31 0.73 10.96
C LEU A 28 -1.45 -0.28 11.73
N SER A 29 -1.84 -1.54 11.64
CA SER A 29 -1.00 -2.64 12.08
C SER A 29 0.20 -2.76 11.15
N TYR A 30 1.30 -3.27 11.67
CA TYR A 30 2.54 -3.36 10.90
C TYR A 30 3.33 -4.61 11.27
N GLY A 31 4.25 -4.96 10.40
CA GLY A 31 5.15 -6.07 10.61
C GLY A 31 6.10 -6.26 9.44
N VAL A 32 6.95 -7.25 9.54
CA VAL A 32 7.93 -7.58 8.51
C VAL A 32 7.71 -9.00 8.02
N SER A 33 8.09 -9.25 6.78
CA SER A 33 8.08 -10.58 6.21
C SER A 33 9.39 -11.28 6.53
N ASP A 34 9.33 -12.51 7.04
CA ASP A 34 10.53 -13.32 7.21
C ASP A 34 10.94 -14.00 5.89
N GLU A 35 12.00 -14.79 5.91
CA GLU A 35 12.51 -15.50 4.73
C GLU A 35 11.54 -16.54 4.15
N ASN A 36 10.55 -16.98 4.94
CA ASN A 36 9.49 -17.91 4.51
C ASN A 36 8.18 -17.19 4.17
N PHE A 37 8.23 -15.87 3.96
CA PHE A 37 7.08 -15.01 3.68
C PHE A 37 6.02 -15.04 4.78
N ARG A 38 6.43 -15.27 6.01
CA ARG A 38 5.55 -15.17 7.18
C ARG A 38 5.71 -13.81 7.82
N LEU A 39 4.61 -13.27 8.31
CA LEU A 39 4.59 -11.98 8.98
C LEU A 39 5.11 -12.11 10.40
N ILE A 40 6.01 -11.26 10.77
CA ILE A 40 6.40 -11.04 12.15
C ILE A 40 5.78 -9.71 12.55
N ARG A 41 4.77 -9.78 13.43
CA ARG A 41 4.01 -8.61 13.86
C ARG A 41 4.85 -7.71 14.75
N ASP A 42 4.53 -6.42 14.68
CA ASP A 42 5.10 -5.39 15.56
C ASP A 42 6.61 -5.22 15.42
N GLU A 43 7.17 -5.63 14.30
CA GLU A 43 8.57 -5.37 13.95
C GLU A 43 8.68 -4.38 12.81
N ILE A 44 9.74 -3.57 12.84
CA ILE A 44 10.05 -2.57 11.83
C ILE A 44 11.40 -2.91 11.23
N ALA A 45 11.45 -2.92 9.90
CA ALA A 45 12.68 -3.12 9.14
C ALA A 45 12.73 -2.11 7.99
N SER A 46 13.75 -2.22 7.13
CA SER A 46 13.88 -1.36 5.96
C SER A 46 12.66 -1.44 5.03
N HIS A 47 12.05 -2.62 4.93
CA HIS A 47 10.74 -2.82 4.30
C HIS A 47 9.77 -3.30 5.36
N THR A 48 8.71 -2.54 5.60
CA THR A 48 7.70 -2.85 6.59
C THR A 48 6.34 -2.92 5.90
N LEU A 49 5.51 -3.85 6.33
CA LEU A 49 4.16 -4.00 5.82
C LEU A 49 3.17 -3.27 6.72
N LEU A 50 2.25 -2.53 6.10
CA LEU A 50 1.12 -1.91 6.77
C LEU A 50 -0.15 -2.65 6.38
N TYR A 51 -1.01 -2.92 7.34
CA TYR A 51 -2.25 -3.66 7.08
C TYR A 51 -3.33 -3.36 8.11
N ASP A 52 -4.55 -3.69 7.76
CA ASP A 52 -5.71 -3.64 8.66
C ASP A 52 -6.01 -5.07 9.11
N GLU A 53 -5.87 -5.34 10.41
CA GLU A 53 -6.13 -6.67 10.98
C GLU A 53 -7.58 -7.14 10.74
N THR A 54 -8.52 -6.20 10.66
CA THR A 54 -9.95 -6.53 10.50
C THR A 54 -10.32 -6.79 9.04
N LYS A 55 -9.50 -6.32 8.09
CA LYS A 55 -9.73 -6.46 6.65
C LYS A 55 -8.44 -6.86 5.95
N PRO A 56 -7.90 -8.03 6.26
CA PRO A 56 -6.62 -8.44 5.69
C PRO A 56 -6.70 -8.52 4.16
N ALA A 57 -5.68 -8.02 3.51
CA ALA A 57 -5.52 -8.07 2.08
C ALA A 57 -4.05 -8.38 1.76
N ARG A 58 -3.43 -7.70 0.82
CA ARG A 58 -2.06 -8.02 0.42
C ARG A 58 -0.98 -7.29 1.21
N GLY A 59 -1.38 -6.28 1.98
CA GLY A 59 -0.46 -5.43 2.70
C GLY A 59 0.12 -4.32 1.83
N ILE A 60 0.46 -3.21 2.47
CA ILE A 60 1.10 -2.07 1.81
C ILE A 60 2.55 -2.08 2.23
N GLU A 61 3.47 -2.13 1.29
CA GLU A 61 4.89 -2.02 1.59
C GLU A 61 5.29 -0.57 1.83
N LEU A 62 6.03 -0.34 2.90
CA LEU A 62 6.58 0.97 3.27
C LEU A 62 8.08 0.86 3.38
N TRP A 63 8.81 1.73 2.70
CA TRP A 63 10.27 1.87 2.87
C TRP A 63 10.69 3.30 2.62
N MET A 64 11.96 3.59 2.91
CA MET A 64 12.54 4.90 2.72
C MET A 64 13.68 4.81 1.72
N ASP A 65 13.77 5.80 0.83
CA ASP A 65 14.92 5.98 -0.07
C ASP A 65 15.48 7.38 0.20
N ASN A 66 16.63 7.44 0.86
CA ASN A 66 17.14 8.65 1.47
C ASN A 66 16.09 9.20 2.46
N ASN A 67 15.46 10.29 2.16
CA ASN A 67 14.38 10.84 2.99
C ASN A 67 13.02 10.76 2.31
N ASP A 68 12.96 10.17 1.12
CA ASP A 68 11.71 9.97 0.43
C ASP A 68 10.96 8.78 1.03
N ILE A 69 9.66 8.93 1.17
CA ILE A 69 8.77 7.88 1.69
C ILE A 69 8.17 7.16 0.49
N LEU A 70 8.32 5.84 0.45
CA LEU A 70 7.76 5.01 -0.62
C LEU A 70 6.73 4.05 -0.06
N LEU A 71 5.60 3.97 -0.75
CA LEU A 71 4.50 3.07 -0.45
C LEU A 71 4.14 2.30 -1.71
N SER A 72 4.07 0.99 -1.62
CA SER A 72 3.71 0.15 -2.76
C SER A 72 2.48 -0.70 -2.45
N LEU A 73 1.55 -0.71 -3.40
CA LEU A 73 0.33 -1.51 -3.34
C LEU A 73 0.37 -2.54 -4.47
N SER A 74 0.28 -3.82 -4.14
CA SER A 74 0.18 -4.89 -5.13
C SER A 74 -1.26 -5.03 -5.63
N LEU A 75 -1.44 -5.11 -6.93
CA LEU A 75 -2.73 -5.34 -7.58
C LEU A 75 -2.76 -6.72 -8.24
N PRO A 76 -3.88 -7.43 -8.24
CA PRO A 76 -5.17 -7.04 -7.65
C PRO A 76 -5.18 -7.13 -6.13
N THR A 77 -6.06 -6.34 -5.50
CA THR A 77 -6.32 -6.41 -4.07
C THR A 77 -7.76 -5.97 -3.77
N SER A 78 -8.15 -5.98 -2.51
CA SER A 78 -9.51 -5.59 -2.12
C SER A 78 -9.77 -4.09 -2.30
N PRO A 79 -11.00 -3.68 -2.59
CA PRO A 79 -11.35 -2.26 -2.65
C PRO A 79 -11.03 -1.49 -1.37
N SER A 80 -11.22 -2.11 -0.21
CA SER A 80 -10.91 -1.48 1.07
C SER A 80 -9.41 -1.21 1.24
N GLU A 81 -8.54 -2.10 0.74
CA GLU A 81 -7.10 -1.86 0.80
C GLU A 81 -6.65 -0.78 -0.17
N ILE A 82 -7.25 -0.70 -1.35
CA ILE A 82 -6.98 0.39 -2.31
C ILE A 82 -7.31 1.73 -1.65
N LYS A 83 -8.48 1.84 -1.04
CA LYS A 83 -8.88 3.05 -0.32
C LYS A 83 -7.92 3.37 0.82
N MET A 84 -7.55 2.39 1.61
CA MET A 84 -6.61 2.53 2.72
C MET A 84 -5.25 3.05 2.24
N TYR A 85 -4.79 2.57 1.09
CA TYR A 85 -3.54 3.00 0.47
C TYR A 85 -3.54 4.50 0.18
N TYR A 86 -4.56 5.00 -0.51
CA TYR A 86 -4.66 6.42 -0.85
C TYR A 86 -4.97 7.30 0.36
N ASP A 87 -5.75 6.81 1.31
CA ASP A 87 -5.97 7.52 2.58
C ASP A 87 -4.67 7.65 3.37
N THR A 88 -3.82 6.64 3.35
CA THR A 88 -2.49 6.67 3.99
C THR A 88 -1.59 7.70 3.33
N ILE A 89 -1.54 7.73 1.99
CA ILE A 89 -0.78 8.74 1.24
C ILE A 89 -1.24 10.15 1.62
N ALA A 90 -2.55 10.38 1.62
CA ALA A 90 -3.12 11.69 1.96
C ALA A 90 -2.76 12.10 3.39
N LYS A 91 -2.84 11.17 4.33
CA LYS A 91 -2.51 11.42 5.73
C LYS A 91 -1.04 11.84 5.91
N ILE A 92 -0.13 11.17 5.25
CA ILE A 92 1.29 11.50 5.26
C ILE A 92 1.53 12.87 4.62
N CYS A 93 0.97 13.10 3.44
CA CYS A 93 1.11 14.35 2.72
C CYS A 93 0.56 15.54 3.53
N ASN A 94 -0.61 15.37 4.14
CA ASN A 94 -1.22 16.40 4.98
C ASN A 94 -0.35 16.73 6.21
N THR A 95 0.25 15.72 6.83
CA THR A 95 1.16 15.91 7.95
C THR A 95 2.40 16.69 7.53
N LEU A 96 2.93 16.42 6.35
CA LEU A 96 4.08 17.11 5.79
C LEU A 96 3.71 18.46 5.15
N LYS A 97 2.42 18.80 5.08
CA LYS A 97 1.90 19.99 4.42
C LYS A 97 2.27 20.09 2.95
N ILE A 98 2.21 18.96 2.25
CA ILE A 98 2.43 18.87 0.81
C ILE A 98 1.18 18.34 0.13
N LYS A 99 0.96 18.75 -1.11
CA LYS A 99 -0.24 18.38 -1.87
C LYS A 99 0.04 17.44 -3.04
N LYS A 100 1.30 17.22 -3.35
CA LYS A 100 1.73 16.46 -4.52
C LYS A 100 2.66 15.34 -4.12
N TYR A 101 2.57 14.24 -4.86
CA TYR A 101 3.47 13.10 -4.74
C TYR A 101 3.69 12.49 -6.12
N LEU A 102 4.57 11.51 -6.23
CA LEU A 102 4.78 10.80 -7.48
C LEU A 102 4.04 9.46 -7.41
N ARG A 103 3.12 9.25 -8.36
CA ARG A 103 2.44 7.98 -8.54
C ARG A 103 3.03 7.32 -9.79
N ASP A 104 3.73 6.21 -9.63
CA ASP A 104 4.47 5.55 -10.72
C ASP A 104 5.31 6.55 -11.51
N ASP A 105 6.09 7.37 -10.79
CA ASP A 105 6.98 8.41 -11.31
C ASP A 105 6.30 9.62 -11.96
N GLU A 106 4.98 9.70 -11.95
CA GLU A 106 4.24 10.86 -12.43
C GLU A 106 3.76 11.73 -11.27
N GLN A 107 3.96 13.05 -11.37
CA GLN A 107 3.50 13.98 -10.35
C GLN A 107 1.99 14.09 -10.38
N VAL A 108 1.37 13.84 -9.24
CA VAL A 108 -0.08 13.90 -9.04
C VAL A 108 -0.42 14.67 -7.78
N ASN A 109 -1.68 15.10 -7.66
CA ASN A 109 -2.18 15.84 -6.51
C ASN A 109 -3.03 14.90 -5.64
N ILE A 110 -2.92 15.03 -4.31
CA ILE A 110 -3.73 14.23 -3.38
C ILE A 110 -5.25 14.44 -3.58
N GLU A 111 -5.66 15.58 -4.11
CA GLU A 111 -7.07 15.85 -4.44
C GLU A 111 -7.62 14.91 -5.50
N ASP A 112 -6.76 14.31 -6.32
CA ASP A 112 -7.13 13.37 -7.38
C ASP A 112 -7.15 11.91 -6.92
N ASN A 113 -6.92 11.64 -5.64
CA ASN A 113 -6.84 10.27 -5.12
C ASN A 113 -8.11 9.45 -5.38
N ASP A 114 -9.30 10.06 -5.30
CA ASP A 114 -10.55 9.36 -5.61
C ASP A 114 -10.59 8.81 -7.03
N LYS A 115 -10.02 9.54 -7.97
CA LYS A 115 -9.87 9.10 -9.35
C LYS A 115 -8.94 7.90 -9.46
N PHE A 116 -7.83 7.90 -8.73
CA PHE A 116 -6.88 6.79 -8.72
C PHE A 116 -7.44 5.56 -8.02
N ILE A 117 -8.25 5.75 -6.97
CA ILE A 117 -8.96 4.64 -6.32
C ILE A 117 -9.82 3.90 -7.34
N LYS A 118 -10.63 4.63 -8.11
CA LYS A 118 -11.45 4.05 -9.17
C LYS A 118 -10.62 3.33 -10.22
N TYR A 119 -9.54 3.96 -10.65
CA TYR A 119 -8.64 3.40 -11.66
C TYR A 119 -8.05 2.07 -11.19
N ASP A 120 -7.58 2.02 -9.95
CA ASP A 120 -6.94 0.82 -9.38
C ASP A 120 -7.97 -0.27 -9.08
N GLU A 121 -9.20 0.09 -8.70
CA GLU A 121 -10.29 -0.88 -8.55
C GLU A 121 -10.61 -1.55 -9.89
N GLU A 122 -10.70 -0.78 -10.97
CA GLU A 122 -10.94 -1.30 -12.31
C GLU A 122 -9.78 -2.18 -12.78
N ALA A 123 -8.55 -1.78 -12.50
CA ALA A 123 -7.37 -2.57 -12.82
C ALA A 123 -7.36 -3.89 -12.06
N SER A 124 -7.79 -3.89 -10.80
CA SER A 124 -7.91 -5.11 -9.99
C SER A 124 -8.97 -6.05 -10.55
N ILE A 125 -10.12 -5.53 -10.94
CA ILE A 125 -11.20 -6.34 -11.55
C ILE A 125 -10.70 -6.95 -12.86
N GLY A 126 -10.04 -6.18 -13.72
CA GLY A 126 -9.49 -6.66 -14.98
C GLY A 126 -8.45 -7.76 -14.78
N ALA A 127 -7.56 -7.60 -13.81
CA ALA A 127 -6.55 -8.60 -13.49
C ALA A 127 -7.18 -9.92 -12.98
N LEU A 128 -8.23 -9.83 -12.16
CA LEU A 128 -8.95 -11.00 -11.66
C LEU A 128 -9.69 -11.73 -12.78
N GLU A 129 -10.30 -11.00 -13.71
CA GLU A 129 -10.94 -11.60 -14.88
C GLU A 129 -9.95 -12.32 -15.77
N ASP A 130 -8.77 -11.76 -15.99
CA ASP A 130 -7.69 -12.41 -16.74
C ASP A 130 -7.25 -13.71 -16.08
N ILE A 131 -7.07 -13.72 -14.78
CA ILE A 131 -6.71 -14.92 -14.02
C ILE A 131 -7.81 -15.97 -14.15
N LYS A 132 -9.06 -15.57 -13.99
CA LYS A 132 -10.23 -16.45 -14.14
C LYS A 132 -10.27 -17.09 -15.54
N ASN A 133 -10.07 -16.31 -16.57
CA ASN A 133 -10.09 -16.79 -17.95
C ASN A 133 -8.95 -17.77 -18.24
N LYS A 134 -7.77 -17.53 -17.67
CA LYS A 134 -6.60 -18.40 -17.86
C LYS A 134 -6.69 -19.71 -17.08
N THR A 135 -7.24 -19.67 -15.87
CA THR A 135 -7.26 -20.81 -14.96
C THR A 135 -8.60 -21.55 -14.91
N GLY A 136 -9.67 -20.93 -15.43
CA GLY A 136 -11.03 -21.46 -15.34
C GLY A 136 -11.66 -21.34 -13.95
N ASN A 137 -11.00 -20.71 -13.01
CA ASN A 137 -11.51 -20.51 -11.66
C ASN A 137 -12.35 -19.24 -11.55
N ALA A 138 -13.40 -19.30 -10.74
CA ALA A 138 -14.27 -18.17 -10.50
C ALA A 138 -13.60 -17.08 -9.64
N TYR A 139 -12.56 -17.44 -8.91
CA TYR A 139 -11.81 -16.52 -8.07
C TYR A 139 -10.39 -17.01 -7.88
N GLN A 140 -9.52 -16.12 -7.45
CA GLN A 140 -8.17 -16.44 -7.03
C GLN A 140 -7.98 -16.07 -5.57
N ARG A 141 -7.12 -16.82 -4.90
CA ARG A 141 -6.73 -16.56 -3.53
C ARG A 141 -5.31 -16.00 -3.52
N PHE A 142 -5.11 -14.96 -2.74
CA PHE A 142 -3.80 -14.36 -2.53
C PHE A 142 -3.45 -14.45 -1.05
N GLU A 143 -2.22 -14.85 -0.79
CA GLU A 143 -1.67 -14.86 0.57
C GLU A 143 -0.97 -13.53 0.83
N ILE A 144 -1.12 -13.04 2.05
CA ILE A 144 -0.39 -11.86 2.50
C ILE A 144 0.86 -12.35 3.20
N PHE A 145 1.94 -12.49 2.44
CA PHE A 145 3.27 -12.84 2.94
C PHE A 145 3.28 -13.98 3.95
N GLY A 146 2.42 -14.98 3.70
CA GLY A 146 2.40 -16.21 4.49
C GLY A 146 1.78 -16.14 5.87
N ILE A 147 1.23 -14.99 6.28
CA ILE A 147 0.71 -14.87 7.63
C ILE A 147 -0.75 -14.98 7.74
N PHE A 148 -1.44 -14.39 6.82
CA PHE A 148 -2.87 -14.52 6.78
C PHE A 148 -3.23 -15.73 5.94
N ASN A 149 -4.36 -16.33 6.25
CA ASN A 149 -4.95 -17.33 5.38
C ASN A 149 -5.18 -16.71 4.00
N PRO A 150 -5.15 -17.52 2.92
CA PRO A 150 -5.48 -17.02 1.60
C PRO A 150 -6.82 -16.29 1.62
N ILE A 151 -6.87 -15.15 0.98
CA ILE A 151 -8.09 -14.36 0.87
C ILE A 151 -8.63 -14.40 -0.54
N SER A 152 -9.94 -14.44 -0.68
CA SER A 152 -10.60 -14.30 -1.98
C SER A 152 -10.70 -12.82 -2.32
N ILE A 153 -10.24 -12.47 -3.52
CA ILE A 153 -10.31 -11.11 -4.03
C ILE A 153 -11.30 -11.08 -5.19
N GLY A 154 -12.13 -10.06 -5.25
CA GLY A 154 -13.13 -9.91 -6.31
C GLY A 154 -14.52 -10.44 -5.96
N GLN A 155 -14.74 -10.68 -4.71
CA GLN A 155 -16.07 -11.01 -4.20
C GLN A 155 -16.71 -9.81 -3.53
#